data_a55f288645bc2ce5ace4e7e85766c658
#
_entry.id   a55f288645bc2ce5ace4e7e85766c658
#
_cell.length_a   1.000
_cell.length_b   1.000
_cell.length_c   1.000
_cell.angle_alpha   90.00
_cell.angle_beta   90.00
_cell.angle_gamma   90.00
#
_symmetry.space_group_name_H-M   'P 1'
#
loop_
_entity.id
_entity.type
_entity.pdbx_description
1 polymer ?
#
loop_
_entity_poly.entity_id
_entity_poly.type
_entity_poly.pdbx_seq_one_letter_code
_entity_poly.pdbx_strand_id
1 'polypeptide(L)'
;NLLEAKTEDEKHFITSAIINLMYKLYDPQRTGIIGPRFEHAVRNAMLTVMSEEGATFVEVIRILTDAKYVQELLPKVKDPIIRRYWTDQIAQTSDFHKSEVLDYIVSKFGRFVTNKLMRNIIGQSKSAFNFREVMDEGKILLINLSKGRLGEENSNFLGLTLIPKILVAAMSRQEI
;
A
#
# COMPACT_ATOMS: atom_id res chain seq x y z
N ASN A 1 8.41 5.16 5.14
CA ASN A 1 7.81 4.48 3.99
C ASN A 1 6.80 3.42 4.45
N LEU A 2 5.57 3.48 3.94
CA LEU A 2 4.51 2.52 4.30
C LEU A 2 4.74 1.13 3.67
N LEU A 3 5.40 1.08 2.52
CA LEU A 3 5.63 -0.14 1.75
C LEU A 3 6.98 -0.81 2.04
N GLU A 4 7.80 -0.20 2.90
CA GLU A 4 9.09 -0.78 3.24
C GLU A 4 8.92 -2.12 3.95
N ALA A 5 9.41 -3.18 3.33
CA ALA A 5 9.37 -4.57 3.78
C ALA A 5 10.71 -5.25 3.50
N LYS A 6 11.16 -6.11 4.41
CA LYS A 6 12.44 -6.84 4.30
C LYS A 6 12.27 -8.23 3.69
N THR A 7 11.11 -8.85 3.88
CA THR A 7 10.81 -10.21 3.43
C THR A 7 9.55 -10.24 2.57
N GLU A 8 9.37 -11.30 1.80
CA GLU A 8 8.14 -11.50 1.01
C GLU A 8 6.90 -11.61 1.91
N ASP A 9 7.01 -12.28 3.06
CA ASP A 9 5.91 -12.39 4.03
C ASP A 9 5.49 -11.02 4.56
N GLU A 10 6.44 -10.13 4.85
CA GLU A 10 6.14 -8.75 5.23
C GLU A 10 5.41 -7.98 4.11
N LYS A 11 5.80 -8.17 2.84
CA LYS A 11 5.10 -7.55 1.70
C LYS A 11 3.65 -8.01 1.63
N HIS A 12 3.40 -9.31 1.75
CA HIS A 12 2.06 -9.88 1.76
C HIS A 12 1.23 -9.39 2.96
N PHE A 13 1.85 -9.29 4.12
CA PHE A 13 1.20 -8.77 5.33
C PHE A 13 0.80 -7.30 5.17
N ILE A 14 1.72 -6.44 4.74
CA ILE A 14 1.46 -5.01 4.49
C ILE A 14 0.36 -4.85 3.44
N THR A 15 0.43 -5.60 2.34
CA THR A 15 -0.59 -5.58 1.29
C THR A 15 -1.97 -5.93 1.84
N SER A 16 -2.07 -6.99 2.62
CA SER A 16 -3.34 -7.42 3.23
C SER A 16 -3.85 -6.40 4.25
N ALA A 17 -2.95 -5.77 5.00
CA ALA A 17 -3.29 -4.71 5.95
C ALA A 17 -3.87 -3.47 5.24
N ILE A 18 -3.30 -3.05 4.11
CA ILE A 18 -3.81 -1.93 3.30
C ILE A 18 -5.18 -2.27 2.69
N ILE A 19 -5.38 -3.48 2.18
CA ILE A 19 -6.69 -3.92 1.68
C ILE A 19 -7.74 -3.89 2.81
N ASN A 20 -7.41 -4.43 3.97
CA ASN A 20 -8.30 -4.39 5.15
C ASN A 20 -8.59 -2.95 5.61
N LEU A 21 -7.60 -2.06 5.50
CA LEU A 21 -7.80 -0.62 5.75
C LEU A 21 -8.85 -0.03 4.79
N MET A 22 -8.79 -0.37 3.49
CA MET A 22 -9.79 0.09 2.52
C MET A 22 -11.20 -0.39 2.88
N TYR A 23 -11.35 -1.64 3.32
CA TYR A 23 -12.63 -2.11 3.85
C TYR A 23 -13.11 -1.26 5.03
N LYS A 24 -12.24 -1.00 6.01
CA LYS A 24 -12.61 -0.19 7.20
C LYS A 24 -13.01 1.24 6.84
N LEU A 25 -12.35 1.84 5.85
CA LEU A 25 -12.62 3.23 5.45
C LEU A 25 -13.85 3.37 4.55
N TYR A 26 -14.08 2.42 3.64
CA TYR A 26 -15.05 2.58 2.56
C TYR A 26 -16.16 1.53 2.55
N ASP A 27 -15.96 0.39 3.21
CA ASP A 27 -16.95 -0.70 3.22
C ASP A 27 -16.91 -1.50 4.54
N PRO A 28 -17.12 -0.83 5.68
CA PRO A 28 -17.03 -1.47 7.01
C PRO A 28 -18.06 -2.59 7.20
N GLN A 29 -19.18 -2.52 6.49
CA GLN A 29 -20.24 -3.52 6.56
C GLN A 29 -20.15 -4.60 5.47
N ARG A 30 -19.11 -4.56 4.64
CA ARG A 30 -18.89 -5.49 3.52
C ARG A 30 -20.07 -5.58 2.55
N THR A 31 -20.58 -4.44 2.13
CA THR A 31 -21.73 -4.31 1.22
C THR A 31 -21.36 -4.51 -0.25
N GLY A 32 -20.07 -4.69 -0.55
CA GLY A 32 -19.57 -4.91 -1.92
C GLY A 32 -18.98 -3.67 -2.59
N ILE A 33 -18.86 -2.54 -1.85
CA ILE A 33 -18.15 -1.34 -2.32
C ILE A 33 -16.68 -1.68 -2.54
N ILE A 34 -16.07 -2.42 -1.61
CA ILE A 34 -14.75 -3.04 -1.77
C ILE A 34 -14.97 -4.53 -2.00
N GLY A 35 -14.62 -5.03 -3.17
CA GLY A 35 -14.88 -6.41 -3.54
C GLY A 35 -13.65 -7.15 -4.09
N PRO A 36 -13.81 -8.42 -4.50
CA PRO A 36 -12.70 -9.27 -4.95
C PRO A 36 -11.87 -8.68 -6.10
N ARG A 37 -12.50 -7.96 -7.03
CA ARG A 37 -11.79 -7.31 -8.14
C ARG A 37 -10.87 -6.19 -7.63
N PHE A 38 -11.35 -5.39 -6.68
CA PHE A 38 -10.55 -4.36 -6.03
C PHE A 38 -9.36 -4.99 -5.30
N GLU A 39 -9.61 -6.00 -4.46
CA GLU A 39 -8.55 -6.70 -3.73
C GLU A 39 -7.48 -7.27 -4.66
N HIS A 40 -7.93 -7.95 -5.74
CA HIS A 40 -7.03 -8.58 -6.69
C HIS A 40 -6.13 -7.55 -7.38
N ALA A 41 -6.70 -6.44 -7.86
CA ALA A 41 -5.95 -5.39 -8.53
C ALA A 41 -4.99 -4.66 -7.58
N VAL A 42 -5.44 -4.30 -6.37
CA VAL A 42 -4.59 -3.65 -5.36
C VAL A 42 -3.45 -4.57 -4.92
N ARG A 43 -3.72 -5.85 -4.70
CA ARG A 43 -2.69 -6.83 -4.31
C ARG A 43 -1.59 -6.93 -5.36
N ASN A 44 -1.96 -7.11 -6.63
CA ASN A 44 -0.99 -7.19 -7.72
C ASN A 44 -0.22 -5.88 -7.90
N ALA A 45 -0.90 -4.72 -7.82
CA ALA A 45 -0.26 -3.41 -7.91
C ALA A 45 0.78 -3.21 -6.79
N MET A 46 0.40 -3.48 -5.54
CA MET A 46 1.30 -3.31 -4.40
C MET A 46 2.51 -4.25 -4.47
N LEU A 47 2.31 -5.54 -4.72
CA LEU A 47 3.40 -6.50 -4.79
C LEU A 47 4.35 -6.20 -5.97
N THR A 48 3.82 -5.69 -7.08
CA THR A 48 4.64 -5.23 -8.21
C THR A 48 5.49 -4.01 -7.82
N VAL A 49 4.88 -3.00 -7.22
CA VAL A 49 5.58 -1.79 -6.76
C VAL A 49 6.64 -2.12 -5.71
N MET A 50 6.34 -3.02 -4.79
CA MET A 50 7.29 -3.48 -3.74
C MET A 50 8.43 -4.36 -4.28
N SER A 51 8.46 -4.66 -5.59
CA SER A 51 9.63 -5.26 -6.24
C SER A 51 10.74 -4.25 -6.51
N GLU A 52 10.46 -2.95 -6.37
CA GLU A 52 11.42 -1.86 -6.44
C GLU A 52 11.75 -1.33 -5.05
N GLU A 53 13.05 -1.29 -4.73
CA GLU A 53 13.50 -0.75 -3.45
C GLU A 53 13.21 0.76 -3.36
N GLY A 54 12.69 1.19 -2.22
CA GLY A 54 12.35 2.59 -1.98
C GLY A 54 11.06 3.07 -2.63
N ALA A 55 10.36 2.20 -3.36
CA ALA A 55 9.04 2.53 -3.88
C ALA A 55 8.05 2.85 -2.74
N THR A 56 7.12 3.75 -3.01
CA THR A 56 6.21 4.31 -2.01
C THR A 56 4.75 4.08 -2.39
N PHE A 57 3.85 4.50 -1.52
CA PHE A 57 2.43 4.42 -1.81
C PHE A 57 2.00 5.29 -3.01
N VAL A 58 2.80 6.29 -3.40
CA VAL A 58 2.57 7.11 -4.60
C VAL A 58 2.70 6.27 -5.87
N GLU A 59 3.68 5.36 -5.91
CA GLU A 59 3.92 4.46 -7.03
C GLU A 59 2.79 3.43 -7.21
N VAL A 60 2.05 3.09 -6.15
CA VAL A 60 0.86 2.24 -6.26
C VAL A 60 -0.23 2.91 -7.11
N ILE A 61 -0.40 4.22 -7.00
CA ILE A 61 -1.32 4.95 -7.89
C ILE A 61 -0.74 5.02 -9.31
N ARG A 62 0.56 5.29 -9.42
CA ARG A 62 1.23 5.41 -10.72
C ARG A 62 1.12 4.13 -11.54
N ILE A 63 1.34 2.97 -10.96
CA ILE A 63 1.27 1.70 -11.70
C ILE A 63 -0.13 1.39 -12.24
N LEU A 64 -1.17 1.92 -11.62
CA LEU A 64 -2.56 1.76 -12.06
C LEU A 64 -2.93 2.70 -13.22
N THR A 65 -2.15 3.76 -13.45
CA THR A 65 -2.46 4.80 -14.43
C THR A 65 -1.41 4.97 -15.53
N ASP A 66 -0.21 4.41 -15.36
CA ASP A 66 0.93 4.56 -16.26
C ASP A 66 1.41 3.20 -16.77
N ALA A 67 0.97 2.84 -17.98
CA ALA A 67 1.37 1.59 -18.62
C ALA A 67 2.88 1.49 -18.89
N LYS A 68 3.59 2.62 -19.08
CA LYS A 68 5.04 2.62 -19.25
C LYS A 68 5.73 2.22 -17.95
N TYR A 69 5.24 2.73 -16.84
CA TYR A 69 5.77 2.37 -15.52
C TYR A 69 5.57 0.88 -15.21
N VAL A 70 4.45 0.29 -15.63
CA VAL A 70 4.26 -1.17 -15.56
C VAL A 70 5.39 -1.90 -16.30
N GLN A 71 5.69 -1.52 -17.56
CA GLN A 71 6.74 -2.13 -18.36
C GLN A 71 8.15 -1.96 -17.73
N GLU A 72 8.41 -0.85 -17.08
CA GLU A 72 9.66 -0.59 -16.36
C GLU A 72 9.84 -1.51 -15.15
N LEU A 73 8.74 -1.83 -14.44
CA LEU A 73 8.77 -2.66 -13.23
C LEU A 73 8.73 -4.16 -13.51
N LEU A 74 8.07 -4.61 -14.58
CA LEU A 74 7.90 -6.05 -14.88
C LEU A 74 9.19 -6.87 -14.84
N PRO A 75 10.36 -6.40 -15.32
CA PRO A 75 11.61 -7.13 -15.23
C PRO A 75 12.09 -7.38 -13.79
N LYS A 76 11.66 -6.53 -12.83
CA LYS A 76 12.02 -6.62 -11.40
C LYS A 76 11.10 -7.58 -10.63
N VAL A 77 9.93 -7.91 -11.19
CA VAL A 77 8.95 -8.82 -10.59
C VAL A 77 9.42 -10.26 -10.75
N LYS A 78 9.78 -10.90 -9.65
CA LYS A 78 10.27 -12.30 -9.64
C LYS A 78 9.11 -13.32 -9.71
N ASP A 79 7.99 -13.01 -9.07
CA ASP A 79 6.83 -13.90 -9.01
C ASP A 79 6.14 -13.97 -10.38
N PRO A 80 6.07 -15.17 -11.01
CA PRO A 80 5.45 -15.33 -12.33
C PRO A 80 3.94 -15.08 -12.30
N ILE A 81 3.24 -15.29 -11.19
CA ILE A 81 1.79 -15.08 -11.07
C ILE A 81 1.49 -13.59 -11.09
N ILE A 82 2.25 -12.79 -10.33
CA ILE A 82 2.13 -11.33 -10.32
C ILE A 82 2.47 -10.76 -11.70
N ARG A 83 3.50 -11.30 -12.37
CA ARG A 83 3.85 -10.87 -13.73
C ARG A 83 2.72 -11.14 -14.71
N ARG A 84 2.10 -12.35 -14.66
CA ARG A 84 0.98 -12.76 -15.54
C ARG A 84 -0.26 -11.90 -15.34
N TYR A 85 -0.48 -11.33 -14.16
CA TYR A 85 -1.57 -10.36 -13.96
C TYR A 85 -1.50 -9.21 -14.97
N TRP A 86 -0.31 -8.66 -15.20
CA TRP A 86 -0.13 -7.54 -16.12
C TRP A 86 -0.04 -7.95 -17.58
N THR A 87 0.64 -9.06 -17.88
CA THR A 87 0.88 -9.50 -19.27
C THR A 87 -0.32 -10.19 -19.88
N ASP A 88 -1.11 -10.91 -19.09
CA ASP A 88 -2.20 -11.74 -19.59
C ASP A 88 -3.55 -11.15 -19.16
N GLN A 89 -3.82 -11.02 -17.86
CA GLN A 89 -5.15 -10.64 -17.38
C GLN A 89 -5.51 -9.19 -17.74
N ILE A 90 -4.63 -8.24 -17.43
CA ILE A 90 -4.87 -6.82 -17.75
C ILE A 90 -4.78 -6.58 -19.25
N ALA A 91 -3.82 -7.19 -19.95
CA ALA A 91 -3.68 -7.03 -21.40
C ALA A 91 -4.89 -7.53 -22.20
N GLN A 92 -5.54 -8.61 -21.73
CA GLN A 92 -6.72 -9.20 -22.39
C GLN A 92 -8.04 -8.55 -21.96
N THR A 93 -8.04 -7.73 -20.91
CA THR A 93 -9.24 -7.01 -20.46
C THR A 93 -9.52 -5.85 -21.42
N SER A 94 -10.78 -5.68 -21.83
CA SER A 94 -11.15 -4.54 -22.68
C SER A 94 -10.80 -3.21 -21.98
N ASP A 95 -10.39 -2.21 -22.76
CA ASP A 95 -9.97 -0.91 -22.23
C ASP A 95 -11.04 -0.24 -21.37
N PHE A 96 -12.32 -0.47 -21.71
CA PHE A 96 -13.44 0.04 -20.92
C PHE A 96 -13.48 -0.58 -19.51
N HIS A 97 -13.48 -1.89 -19.40
CA HIS A 97 -13.52 -2.57 -18.09
C HIS A 97 -12.24 -2.37 -17.29
N LYS A 98 -11.10 -2.23 -17.97
CA LYS A 98 -9.82 -1.91 -17.35
C LYS A 98 -9.85 -0.52 -16.71
N SER A 99 -10.28 0.52 -17.45
CA SER A 99 -10.37 1.87 -16.91
C SER A 99 -11.35 1.94 -15.74
N GLU A 100 -12.51 1.29 -15.85
CA GLU A 100 -13.55 1.30 -14.79
C GLU A 100 -13.03 0.78 -13.45
N VAL A 101 -12.31 -0.36 -13.46
CA VAL A 101 -11.72 -0.94 -12.24
C VAL A 101 -10.57 -0.08 -11.72
N LEU A 102 -9.66 0.35 -12.59
CA LEU A 102 -8.50 1.12 -12.19
C LEU A 102 -8.89 2.51 -11.70
N ASP A 103 -9.79 3.21 -12.38
CA ASP A 103 -10.31 4.51 -11.97
C ASP A 103 -11.02 4.44 -10.62
N TYR A 104 -11.77 3.36 -10.38
CA TYR A 104 -12.39 3.13 -9.09
C TYR A 104 -11.35 3.01 -7.96
N ILE A 105 -10.27 2.25 -8.17
CA ILE A 105 -9.18 2.11 -7.18
C ILE A 105 -8.48 3.45 -6.97
N VAL A 106 -8.13 4.12 -8.07
CA VAL A 106 -7.48 5.44 -8.04
C VAL A 106 -8.33 6.46 -7.28
N SER A 107 -9.66 6.44 -7.44
CA SER A 107 -10.56 7.35 -6.71
C SER A 107 -10.50 7.15 -5.19
N LYS A 108 -10.26 5.92 -4.71
CA LYS A 108 -10.17 5.62 -3.26
C LYS A 108 -8.81 5.98 -2.66
N PHE A 109 -7.74 5.73 -3.40
CA PHE A 109 -6.38 6.00 -2.93
C PHE A 109 -5.90 7.41 -3.27
N GLY A 110 -6.34 7.96 -4.40
CA GLY A 110 -5.85 9.22 -4.95
C GLY A 110 -5.98 10.40 -4.00
N ARG A 111 -7.03 10.44 -3.17
CA ARG A 111 -7.24 11.48 -2.17
C ARG A 111 -6.06 11.62 -1.18
N PHE A 112 -5.41 10.51 -0.81
CA PHE A 112 -4.25 10.52 0.10
C PHE A 112 -2.98 11.03 -0.60
N VAL A 113 -2.88 10.82 -1.91
CA VAL A 113 -1.74 11.25 -2.72
C VAL A 113 -1.89 12.68 -3.22
N THR A 114 -3.12 13.15 -3.50
CA THR A 114 -3.38 14.54 -3.92
C THR A 114 -3.20 15.53 -2.77
N ASN A 115 -3.44 15.13 -1.53
CA ASN A 115 -3.15 15.95 -0.36
C ASN A 115 -1.63 16.09 -0.17
N LYS A 116 -1.11 17.33 -0.28
CA LYS A 116 0.34 17.62 -0.20
C LYS A 116 0.97 17.14 1.10
N LEU A 117 0.29 17.34 2.23
CA LEU A 117 0.81 16.92 3.54
C LEU A 117 0.90 15.40 3.62
N MET A 118 -0.16 14.71 3.22
CA MET A 118 -0.18 13.24 3.18
C MET A 118 0.88 12.71 2.22
N ARG A 119 0.96 13.24 1.01
CA ARG A 119 1.96 12.82 0.03
C ARG A 119 3.40 12.97 0.56
N ASN A 120 3.70 14.04 1.28
CA ASN A 120 5.01 14.21 1.90
C ASN A 120 5.30 13.19 3.00
N ILE A 121 4.27 12.66 3.66
CA ILE A 121 4.41 11.61 4.69
C ILE A 121 4.56 10.23 4.03
N ILE A 122 3.63 9.86 3.14
CA ILE A 122 3.54 8.51 2.57
C ILE A 122 4.44 8.29 1.36
N GLY A 123 4.96 9.35 0.74
CA GLY A 123 5.87 9.33 -0.40
C GLY A 123 7.36 9.34 -0.03
N GLN A 124 7.72 9.07 1.24
CA GLN A 124 9.12 8.94 1.63
C GLN A 124 9.68 7.58 1.21
N SER A 125 10.78 7.57 0.44
CA SER A 125 11.41 6.32 -0.03
C SER A 125 12.05 5.51 1.09
N LYS A 126 12.44 6.14 2.19
CA LYS A 126 13.00 5.49 3.39
C LYS A 126 12.25 5.93 4.64
N SER A 127 12.07 5.02 5.58
CA SER A 127 11.59 5.36 6.92
C SER A 127 12.69 6.09 7.71
N ALA A 128 12.32 7.14 8.46
CA ALA A 128 13.26 7.89 9.28
C ALA A 128 13.75 7.12 10.53
N PHE A 129 13.03 6.06 10.90
CA PHE A 129 13.35 5.19 12.04
C PHE A 129 12.80 3.78 11.79
N ASN A 130 13.31 2.82 12.56
CA ASN A 130 12.87 1.43 12.51
C ASN A 130 12.07 1.12 13.79
N PHE A 131 10.84 0.61 13.66
CA PHE A 131 9.99 0.29 14.81
C PHE A 131 10.61 -0.79 15.70
N ARG A 132 11.32 -1.78 15.15
CA ARG A 132 12.00 -2.81 15.93
C ARG A 132 13.11 -2.22 16.78
N GLU A 133 13.95 -1.35 16.21
CA GLU A 133 15.02 -0.66 16.94
C GLU A 133 14.45 0.20 18.07
N VAL A 134 13.34 0.92 17.84
CA VAL A 134 12.64 1.68 18.87
C VAL A 134 12.23 0.80 20.05
N MET A 135 11.70 -0.41 19.76
CA MET A 135 11.28 -1.37 20.79
C MET A 135 12.48 -2.00 21.51
N ASP A 136 13.51 -2.41 20.77
CA ASP A 136 14.68 -3.10 21.32
C ASP A 136 15.53 -2.19 22.22
N GLU A 137 15.59 -0.90 21.87
CA GLU A 137 16.29 0.11 22.66
C GLU A 137 15.43 0.74 23.76
N GLY A 138 14.18 0.32 23.93
CA GLY A 138 13.26 0.85 24.94
C GLY A 138 12.91 2.32 24.77
N LYS A 139 12.95 2.82 23.53
CA LYS A 139 12.66 4.23 23.21
C LYS A 139 11.17 4.53 23.31
N ILE A 140 10.84 5.78 23.67
CA ILE A 140 9.47 6.31 23.64
C ILE A 140 9.20 6.90 22.27
N LEU A 141 8.20 6.38 21.56
CA LEU A 141 7.75 6.89 20.27
C LEU A 141 6.42 7.65 20.43
N LEU A 142 6.44 8.95 20.16
CA LEU A 142 5.25 9.81 20.18
C LEU A 142 4.79 10.07 18.74
N ILE A 143 3.57 9.65 18.41
CA ILE A 143 2.99 9.82 17.06
C ILE A 143 1.82 10.80 17.16
N ASN A 144 1.94 11.95 16.50
CA ASN A 144 0.89 12.97 16.49
C ASN A 144 -0.03 12.75 15.26
N LEU A 145 -1.22 12.21 15.51
CA LEU A 145 -2.27 12.02 14.53
C LEU A 145 -3.42 13.04 14.71
N SER A 146 -3.08 14.30 14.97
CA SER A 146 -4.07 15.35 15.23
C SER A 146 -5.06 15.51 14.07
N LYS A 147 -6.34 15.22 14.32
CA LYS A 147 -7.43 15.40 13.36
C LYS A 147 -7.60 16.85 12.91
N GLY A 148 -7.28 17.81 13.78
CA GLY A 148 -7.34 19.24 13.45
C GLY A 148 -6.33 19.68 12.38
N ARG A 149 -5.19 19.00 12.26
CA ARG A 149 -4.16 19.29 11.24
C ARG A 149 -4.23 18.39 10.01
N LEU A 150 -4.52 17.13 10.22
CA LEU A 150 -4.53 16.11 9.16
C LEU A 150 -5.91 15.97 8.49
N GLY A 151 -6.97 16.29 9.20
CA GLY A 151 -8.31 15.85 8.89
C GLY A 151 -8.57 14.43 9.40
N GLU A 152 -9.83 14.08 9.62
CA GLU A 152 -10.20 12.81 10.23
C GLU A 152 -9.77 11.59 9.42
N GLU A 153 -10.04 11.59 8.12
CA GLU A 153 -9.73 10.46 7.25
C GLU A 153 -8.23 10.22 7.07
N ASN A 154 -7.44 11.29 6.93
CA ASN A 154 -5.99 11.19 6.85
C ASN A 154 -5.39 10.68 8.17
N SER A 155 -5.91 11.15 9.30
CA SER A 155 -5.52 10.68 10.62
C SER A 155 -5.83 9.19 10.79
N ASN A 156 -7.03 8.75 10.39
CA ASN A 156 -7.45 7.35 10.42
C ASN A 156 -6.58 6.49 9.49
N PHE A 157 -6.32 6.96 8.26
CA PHE A 157 -5.45 6.27 7.32
C PHE A 157 -4.06 6.04 7.90
N LEU A 158 -3.41 7.08 8.41
CA LEU A 158 -2.08 6.97 9.01
C LEU A 158 -2.08 6.05 10.25
N GLY A 159 -3.04 6.19 11.15
CA GLY A 159 -3.14 5.35 12.34
C GLY A 159 -3.31 3.87 11.98
N LEU A 160 -4.19 3.57 11.04
CA LEU A 160 -4.46 2.21 10.61
C LEU A 160 -3.31 1.59 9.78
N THR A 161 -2.46 2.40 9.15
CA THR A 161 -1.26 1.91 8.46
C THR A 161 -0.06 1.71 9.40
N LEU A 162 0.02 2.47 10.48
CA LEU A 162 1.08 2.33 11.48
C LEU A 162 0.94 1.07 12.33
N ILE A 163 -0.30 0.68 12.69
CA ILE A 163 -0.57 -0.50 13.52
C ILE A 163 0.04 -1.79 12.92
N PRO A 164 -0.17 -2.13 11.64
CA PRO A 164 0.47 -3.30 11.03
C PRO A 164 1.99 -3.25 11.07
N LYS A 165 2.59 -2.09 10.86
CA LYS A 165 4.06 -1.95 10.93
C LYS A 165 4.61 -2.16 12.33
N ILE A 166 3.93 -1.66 13.34
CA ILE A 166 4.25 -1.92 14.75
C ILE A 166 4.11 -3.41 15.04
N LEU A 167 3.05 -4.06 14.56
CA LEU A 167 2.82 -5.48 14.75
C LEU A 167 3.91 -6.33 14.08
N VAL A 168 4.28 -6.06 12.84
CA VAL A 168 5.38 -6.75 12.13
C VAL A 168 6.69 -6.62 12.93
N ALA A 169 7.00 -5.40 13.40
CA ALA A 169 8.20 -5.16 14.21
C ALA A 169 8.16 -5.97 15.52
N ALA A 170 7.02 -6.04 16.20
CA ALA A 170 6.87 -6.83 17.41
C ALA A 170 7.00 -8.33 17.15
N MET A 171 6.37 -8.84 16.09
CA MET A 171 6.46 -10.26 15.71
C MET A 171 7.89 -10.66 15.31
N SER A 172 8.63 -9.80 14.63
CA SER A 172 10.02 -10.07 14.23
C SER A 172 10.98 -10.23 15.42
N ARG A 173 10.54 -9.89 16.66
CA ARG A 173 11.33 -10.11 17.89
C ARG A 173 11.19 -11.53 18.45
N GLN A 174 10.30 -12.35 17.92
CA GLN A 174 10.11 -13.74 18.38
C GLN A 174 11.20 -14.70 17.87
N GLU A 175 12.06 -14.24 16.96
CA GLU A 175 13.16 -15.04 16.38
C GLU A 175 14.45 -15.00 17.23
N ILE A 176 14.38 -14.59 18.49
CA ILE A 176 15.50 -14.54 19.44
C ILE A 176 15.37 -15.65 20.47
#